data_9caf91192057e1e8df2c93090fd813af
#
_entry.id   9caf91192057e1e8df2c93090fd813af
#
_cell.length_a   1.000
_cell.length_b   1.000
_cell.length_c   1.000
_cell.angle_alpha   90.00
_cell.angle_beta   90.00
_cell.angle_gamma   90.00
#
_symmetry.space_group_name_H-M   'P 1'
#
loop_
_entity.id
_entity.type
_entity.pdbx_description
1 polymer ?
#
loop_
_entity_poly.entity_id
_entity_poly.type
_entity_poly.pdbx_seq_one_letter_code
_entity_poly.pdbx_strand_id
1 'polypeptide(L)'
;MIKQGDVWLVRLDPTVGSELRKTRPCAVVSPDGLSHLPVHLVVPLTGGSLPSRFRPEVRFGDRIGLLVPDQMRSVDRGRMIRKIGALKTSELTTLLATLREMFED
;
A
#
# COMPACT_ATOMS: atom_id res chain seq x y z
N MET A 1 -12.67 9.98 5.58
CA MET A 1 -11.80 10.44 4.47
C MET A 1 -10.60 9.52 4.35
N ILE A 2 -10.21 9.22 3.13
CA ILE A 2 -9.05 8.37 2.86
C ILE A 2 -7.81 9.27 2.77
N LYS A 3 -6.81 8.99 3.61
CA LYS A 3 -5.60 9.81 3.72
C LYS A 3 -4.36 9.04 3.32
N GLN A 4 -3.37 9.76 2.78
CA GLN A 4 -2.06 9.17 2.53
C GLN A 4 -1.49 8.60 3.83
N GLY A 5 -1.01 7.35 3.77
CA GLY A 5 -0.50 6.65 4.94
C GLY A 5 -1.53 5.78 5.65
N ASP A 6 -2.82 5.95 5.36
CA ASP A 6 -3.83 5.03 5.88
C ASP A 6 -3.57 3.61 5.39
N VAL A 7 -3.91 2.63 6.21
CA VAL A 7 -3.93 1.22 5.80
C VAL A 7 -5.37 0.76 5.77
N TRP A 8 -5.77 0.26 4.62
CA TRP A 8 -7.13 -0.23 4.37
C TRP A 8 -7.09 -1.70 3.94
N LEU A 9 -8.14 -2.43 4.28
CA LEU A 9 -8.41 -3.71 3.63
C LEU A 9 -8.96 -3.41 2.24
N VAL A 10 -8.32 -3.99 1.22
CA VAL A 10 -8.67 -3.73 -0.18
C VAL A 10 -8.85 -5.05 -0.90
N ARG A 11 -9.94 -5.16 -1.66
CA ARG A 11 -10.20 -6.32 -2.51
C ARG A 11 -9.44 -6.13 -3.81
N LEU A 12 -8.41 -6.95 -4.01
CA LEU A 12 -7.54 -6.84 -5.18
C LEU A 12 -8.02 -7.67 -6.37
N ASP A 13 -8.76 -8.75 -6.13
CA ASP A 13 -9.28 -9.58 -7.23
C ASP A 13 -10.34 -8.84 -8.05
N PRO A 14 -10.43 -9.12 -9.35
CA PRO A 14 -9.65 -10.11 -10.11
C PRO A 14 -8.23 -9.64 -10.41
N THR A 15 -7.28 -10.58 -10.38
CA THR A 15 -5.86 -10.33 -10.66
C THR A 15 -5.35 -11.37 -11.63
N VAL A 16 -4.14 -11.16 -12.17
CA VAL A 16 -3.53 -12.05 -13.16
C VAL A 16 -2.15 -12.49 -12.68
N GLY A 17 -1.86 -13.77 -12.83
CA GLY A 17 -0.52 -14.34 -12.62
C GLY A 17 0.04 -14.06 -11.23
N SER A 18 1.20 -13.41 -11.19
CA SER A 18 1.95 -13.15 -9.95
C SER A 18 1.50 -11.91 -9.20
N GLU A 19 0.47 -11.22 -9.67
CA GLU A 19 -0.09 -10.09 -8.93
C GLU A 19 -0.63 -10.57 -7.57
N LEU A 20 -0.43 -9.76 -6.53
CA LEU A 20 -1.02 -10.03 -5.22
C LEU A 20 -2.54 -9.96 -5.34
N ARG A 21 -3.21 -10.94 -4.74
CA ARG A 21 -4.65 -11.17 -4.92
C ARG A 21 -5.38 -11.29 -3.61
N LYS A 22 -6.70 -11.50 -3.71
CA LYS A 22 -7.64 -11.59 -2.59
C LYS A 22 -7.79 -10.23 -1.90
N THR A 23 -8.22 -10.27 -0.65
CA THR A 23 -8.33 -9.08 0.18
C THR A 23 -7.06 -8.95 1.01
N ARG A 24 -6.41 -7.80 0.92
CA ARG A 24 -5.14 -7.56 1.61
C ARG A 24 -5.12 -6.17 2.24
N PRO A 25 -4.34 -6.02 3.31
CA PRO A 25 -4.00 -4.67 3.77
C PRO A 25 -3.20 -3.95 2.69
N CYS A 26 -3.56 -2.70 2.44
CA CYS A 26 -2.84 -1.86 1.49
C CYS A 26 -2.66 -0.47 2.07
N ALA A 27 -1.49 0.11 1.87
CA ALA A 27 -1.21 1.48 2.29
C ALA A 27 -1.61 2.45 1.18
N VAL A 28 -2.32 3.51 1.55
CA VAL A 28 -2.69 4.57 0.61
C VAL A 28 -1.49 5.46 0.38
N VAL A 29 -1.11 5.65 -0.87
CA VAL A 29 0.02 6.52 -1.23
C VAL A 29 -0.38 7.74 -2.05
N SER A 30 -1.60 7.78 -2.59
CA SER A 30 -2.09 8.98 -3.26
C SER A 30 -2.17 10.13 -2.26
N PRO A 31 -1.77 11.35 -2.69
CA PRO A 31 -1.77 12.51 -1.80
C PRO A 31 -3.19 12.90 -1.38
N ASP A 32 -3.30 13.54 -0.23
CA ASP A 32 -4.60 13.96 0.31
C ASP A 32 -5.36 14.89 -0.62
N GLY A 33 -4.65 15.65 -1.45
CA GLY A 33 -5.28 16.50 -2.46
C GLY A 33 -6.11 15.74 -3.50
N LEU A 34 -5.89 14.42 -3.63
CA LEU A 34 -6.66 13.56 -4.54
C LEU A 34 -7.68 12.70 -3.81
N SER A 35 -7.83 12.86 -2.48
CA SER A 35 -8.69 11.98 -1.67
C SER A 35 -10.17 12.03 -2.05
N HIS A 36 -10.60 13.12 -2.71
CA HIS A 36 -11.99 13.29 -3.16
C HIS A 36 -12.32 12.52 -4.43
N LEU A 37 -11.31 11.98 -5.12
CA LEU A 37 -11.52 11.23 -6.34
C LEU A 37 -11.99 9.80 -6.02
N PRO A 38 -12.71 9.16 -6.95
CA PRO A 38 -13.20 7.80 -6.72
C PRO A 38 -12.13 6.72 -6.79
N VAL A 39 -10.91 7.06 -7.21
CA VAL A 39 -9.81 6.13 -7.40
C VAL A 39 -8.64 6.53 -6.51
N HIS A 40 -8.01 5.53 -5.87
CA HIS A 40 -6.90 5.76 -4.96
C HIS A 40 -5.72 4.87 -5.34
N LEU A 41 -4.50 5.39 -5.15
CA LEU A 41 -3.28 4.62 -5.34
C LEU A 41 -2.93 3.91 -4.03
N VAL A 42 -2.74 2.61 -4.11
CA VAL A 42 -2.43 1.80 -2.93
C VAL A 42 -1.23 0.90 -3.19
N VAL A 43 -0.48 0.62 -2.12
CA VAL A 43 0.66 -0.30 -2.11
C VAL A 43 0.27 -1.48 -1.22
N PRO A 44 0.22 -2.70 -1.75
CA PRO A 44 -0.12 -3.88 -0.95
C PRO A 44 0.94 -4.20 0.10
N LEU A 45 0.48 -4.80 1.21
CA LEU A 45 1.34 -5.43 2.19
C LEU A 45 1.27 -6.93 2.00
N THR A 46 2.41 -7.61 2.22
CA THR A 46 2.47 -9.06 2.22
C THR A 46 3.31 -9.55 3.39
N GLY A 47 3.11 -10.80 3.81
CA GLY A 47 3.94 -11.41 4.84
C GLY A 47 4.91 -12.41 4.26
N GLY A 48 5.83 -12.91 5.10
CA GLY A 48 6.61 -14.11 4.79
C GLY A 48 7.75 -13.98 3.80
N SER A 49 8.14 -12.78 3.38
CA SER A 49 9.27 -12.57 2.49
C SER A 49 10.39 -11.81 3.18
N LEU A 50 11.60 -11.89 2.61
CA LEU A 50 12.73 -11.12 3.12
C LEU A 50 12.66 -9.69 2.60
N PRO A 51 12.98 -8.69 3.44
CA PRO A 51 13.06 -7.30 2.99
C PRO A 51 14.10 -7.13 1.88
N SER A 52 13.87 -6.19 1.01
CA SER A 52 14.82 -5.81 -0.05
C SER A 52 14.81 -4.30 -0.19
N ARG A 53 15.72 -3.79 -1.05
CA ARG A 53 15.84 -2.35 -1.27
C ARG A 53 14.52 -1.67 -1.60
N PHE A 54 13.69 -2.32 -2.42
CA PHE A 54 12.43 -1.74 -2.89
C PHE A 54 11.19 -2.33 -2.22
N ARG A 55 11.36 -3.21 -1.21
CA ARG A 55 10.27 -3.80 -0.44
C ARG A 55 10.53 -3.63 1.05
N PRO A 56 10.29 -2.43 1.59
CA PRO A 56 10.62 -2.15 2.98
C PRO A 56 9.74 -2.92 3.95
N GLU A 57 10.34 -3.32 5.06
CA GLU A 57 9.64 -3.97 6.15
C GLU A 57 8.83 -2.95 6.93
N VAL A 58 7.63 -3.34 7.33
CA VAL A 58 6.80 -2.53 8.24
C VAL A 58 6.23 -3.41 9.33
N ARG A 59 5.94 -2.79 10.45
CA ARG A 59 5.25 -3.45 11.56
C ARG A 59 3.83 -2.91 11.63
N PHE A 60 2.87 -3.79 11.47
CA PHE A 60 1.47 -3.43 11.52
C PHE A 60 0.76 -4.31 12.56
N GLY A 61 0.33 -3.69 13.67
CA GLY A 61 -0.13 -4.44 14.84
C GLY A 61 0.98 -5.32 15.39
N ASP A 62 0.71 -6.60 15.60
CA ASP A 62 1.67 -7.58 16.07
C ASP A 62 2.44 -8.27 14.95
N ARG A 63 2.19 -7.87 13.73
CA ARG A 63 2.74 -8.54 12.54
C ARG A 63 3.81 -7.70 11.89
N ILE A 64 4.80 -8.39 11.34
CA ILE A 64 5.81 -7.79 10.48
C ILE A 64 5.44 -8.19 9.05
N GLY A 65 5.41 -7.22 8.16
CA GLY A 65 5.12 -7.46 6.76
C GLY A 65 6.02 -6.63 5.86
N LEU A 66 5.86 -6.81 4.57
CA LEU A 66 6.55 -6.01 3.56
C LEU A 66 5.56 -5.17 2.79
N LEU A 67 5.91 -3.93 2.58
CA LEU A 67 5.28 -3.11 1.56
C LEU A 67 5.82 -3.56 0.21
N VAL A 68 4.95 -3.63 -0.79
CA VAL A 68 5.30 -4.08 -2.13
C VAL A 68 5.04 -2.96 -3.14
N PRO A 69 5.91 -1.91 -3.17
CA PRO A 69 5.70 -0.75 -4.04
C PRO A 69 5.68 -1.11 -5.52
N ASP A 70 6.40 -2.16 -5.92
CA ASP A 70 6.42 -2.62 -7.30
C ASP A 70 5.07 -3.19 -7.76
N GLN A 71 4.14 -3.44 -6.83
CA GLN A 71 2.77 -3.81 -7.16
C GLN A 71 1.77 -2.71 -6.79
N MET A 72 2.24 -1.47 -6.71
CA MET A 72 1.36 -0.32 -6.54
C MET A 72 0.31 -0.30 -7.64
N ARG A 73 -0.92 -0.04 -7.26
CA ARG A 73 -2.00 0.03 -8.23
C ARG A 73 -3.05 1.04 -7.85
N SER A 74 -3.78 1.44 -8.86
CA SER A 74 -4.95 2.28 -8.73
C SER A 74 -6.16 1.38 -8.46
N VAL A 75 -6.93 1.70 -7.44
CA VAL A 75 -8.14 0.94 -7.10
C VAL A 75 -9.33 1.89 -6.96
N ASP A 76 -10.48 1.43 -7.40
CA ASP A 76 -11.73 2.15 -7.18
C ASP A 76 -12.10 2.13 -5.69
N ARG A 77 -12.73 3.21 -5.22
CA ARG A 77 -13.21 3.32 -3.84
C ARG A 77 -14.04 2.10 -3.42
N GLY A 78 -14.79 1.52 -4.35
CA GLY A 78 -15.63 0.34 -4.08
C GLY A 78 -14.85 -0.91 -3.70
N ARG A 79 -13.53 -0.96 -3.96
CA ARG A 79 -12.67 -2.07 -3.55
C ARG A 79 -12.11 -1.87 -2.14
N MET A 80 -12.21 -0.68 -1.58
CA MET A 80 -11.69 -0.34 -0.26
C MET A 80 -12.74 -0.67 0.79
N ILE A 81 -12.53 -1.77 1.52
CA ILE A 81 -13.55 -2.33 2.42
C ILE A 81 -13.65 -1.52 3.71
N ARG A 82 -12.53 -1.36 4.42
CA ARG A 82 -12.50 -0.57 5.66
C ARG A 82 -11.08 -0.17 6.01
N LYS A 83 -10.95 0.94 6.71
CA LYS A 83 -9.67 1.36 7.29
C LYS A 83 -9.35 0.48 8.50
N ILE A 84 -8.13 -0.03 8.56
CA ILE A 84 -7.66 -0.87 9.65
C ILE A 84 -6.52 -0.26 10.44
N GLY A 85 -5.99 0.87 10.01
CA GLY A 85 -4.94 1.58 10.73
C GLY A 85 -4.24 2.60 9.85
N ALA A 86 -3.01 2.91 10.23
CA ALA A 86 -2.17 3.83 9.48
C ALA A 86 -0.70 3.44 9.69
N LEU A 87 0.11 3.72 8.68
CA LEU A 87 1.57 3.59 8.81
C LEU A 87 2.08 4.63 9.81
N LYS A 88 3.15 4.28 10.53
CA LYS A 88 3.88 5.28 11.30
C LYS A 88 4.49 6.30 10.35
N THR A 89 4.72 7.50 10.84
CA THR A 89 5.32 8.56 10.02
C THR A 89 6.64 8.12 9.38
N SER A 90 7.49 7.42 10.14
CA SER A 90 8.75 6.91 9.60
C SER A 90 8.56 5.87 8.50
N GLU A 91 7.56 5.02 8.63
CA GLU A 91 7.24 4.01 7.63
C GLU A 91 6.71 4.64 6.35
N LEU A 92 5.84 5.63 6.47
CA LEU A 92 5.33 6.37 5.33
C LEU A 92 6.46 7.12 4.62
N THR A 93 7.33 7.78 5.38
CA THR A 93 8.50 8.48 4.82
C THR A 93 9.37 7.52 4.01
N THR A 94 9.64 6.34 4.54
CA THR A 94 10.43 5.31 3.86
C THR A 94 9.72 4.82 2.58
N LEU A 95 8.42 4.58 2.66
CA LEU A 95 7.65 4.14 1.50
C LEU A 95 7.68 5.18 0.37
N LEU A 96 7.43 6.44 0.69
CA LEU A 96 7.42 7.50 -0.31
C LEU A 96 8.82 7.70 -0.92
N ALA A 97 9.86 7.59 -0.10
CA ALA A 97 11.25 7.65 -0.59
C ALA A 97 11.55 6.48 -1.54
N THR A 98 11.08 5.28 -1.20
CA THR A 98 11.24 4.10 -2.05
C THR A 98 10.54 4.30 -3.39
N LEU A 99 9.32 4.82 -3.40
CA LEU A 99 8.59 5.10 -4.64
C LEU A 99 9.36 6.13 -5.50
N ARG A 100 9.88 7.19 -4.90
CA ARG A 100 10.68 8.18 -5.64
C ARG A 100 11.91 7.53 -6.27
N GLU A 101 12.60 6.68 -5.51
CA GLU A 101 13.80 5.99 -5.98
C GLU A 101 13.49 5.05 -7.15
N MET A 102 12.34 4.37 -7.11
CA MET A 102 11.93 3.48 -8.19
C MET A 102 11.74 4.21 -9.52
N PHE A 103 11.39 5.50 -9.49
CA PHE A 103 11.14 6.29 -10.68
C PHE A 103 12.27 7.24 -11.05
N GLU A 104 13.42 7.13 -10.38
CA GLU A 104 14.60 7.89 -10.73
C GLU A 104 15.39 7.19 -11.84
N ASP A 105 16.05 7.99 -12.66
CA ASP A 105 16.94 7.51 -13.72
C ASP A 105 18.27 6.99 -13.17
#